data_315912c2b3b3559f3ba1186125dfc30b
#
_entry.id   315912c2b3b3559f3ba1186125dfc30b
#
_cell.length_a   1.000
_cell.length_b   1.000
_cell.length_c   1.000
_cell.angle_alpha   90.00
_cell.angle_beta   90.00
_cell.angle_gamma   90.00
#
_symmetry.space_group_name_H-M   'P 1'
#
loop_
_entity.id
_entity.type
_entity.pdbx_description
1 polymer ?
#
loop_
_entity_poly.entity_id
_entity_poly.type
_entity_poly.pdbx_seq_one_letter_code
_entity_poly.pdbx_strand_id
1 'polypeptide(L)'
;MPIYPFQGKRPRIHRSAWIAPNATIIGDVEIGSDSSVFYGGVLRGDVGPIRIGRRCNIQDNSVIHVEREAPCILEDDVTVGHMAMLHDTHVGAGSLVGMSATLLSRSTIGPGSLIAAGALVREGAEIPARSLAAGVPATVRRELFAEQSAAFIPHAARYVDLAQQQSAAELALDDVYFD
;
A
#
# COMPACT_ATOMS: atom_id res chain seq x y z
N MET A 1 -16.12 8.48 -6.12
CA MET A 1 -14.68 8.21 -5.94
C MET A 1 -13.87 9.24 -6.72
N PRO A 2 -12.94 9.94 -6.13
CA PRO A 2 -12.09 10.91 -6.81
C PRO A 2 -10.97 10.22 -7.60
N ILE A 3 -11.29 9.79 -8.83
CA ILE A 3 -10.36 9.17 -9.76
C ILE A 3 -10.15 10.12 -10.94
N TYR A 4 -8.92 10.60 -11.10
CA TYR A 4 -8.60 11.66 -12.06
C TYR A 4 -7.56 11.23 -13.10
N PRO A 5 -7.79 11.50 -14.38
CA PRO A 5 -6.72 11.43 -15.37
C PRO A 5 -5.74 12.58 -15.17
N PHE A 6 -4.48 12.38 -15.57
CA PHE A 6 -3.48 13.42 -15.59
C PHE A 6 -2.57 13.27 -16.82
N GLN A 7 -2.39 14.33 -17.60
CA GLN A 7 -1.57 14.35 -18.83
C GLN A 7 -1.84 13.16 -19.77
N GLY A 8 -3.13 12.85 -20.01
CA GLY A 8 -3.57 11.77 -20.90
C GLY A 8 -3.49 10.36 -20.31
N LYS A 9 -2.89 10.17 -19.15
CA LYS A 9 -2.85 8.90 -18.43
C LYS A 9 -4.05 8.78 -17.49
N ARG A 10 -4.63 7.57 -17.41
CA ARG A 10 -5.81 7.29 -16.57
C ARG A 10 -5.51 6.11 -15.67
N PRO A 11 -5.97 6.14 -14.42
CA PRO A 11 -5.90 4.97 -13.55
C PRO A 11 -6.57 3.75 -14.20
N ARG A 12 -5.92 2.59 -14.07
CA ARG A 12 -6.42 1.28 -14.47
C ARG A 12 -6.61 0.43 -13.22
N ILE A 13 -7.85 0.19 -12.86
CA ILE A 13 -8.22 -0.48 -11.63
C ILE A 13 -8.93 -1.78 -11.99
N HIS A 14 -8.47 -2.90 -11.45
CA HIS A 14 -9.13 -4.18 -11.66
C HIS A 14 -10.55 -4.15 -11.07
N ARG A 15 -11.53 -4.75 -11.74
CA ARG A 15 -12.94 -4.71 -11.34
C ARG A 15 -13.24 -5.33 -9.96
N SER A 16 -12.36 -6.23 -9.47
CA SER A 16 -12.48 -6.81 -8.14
C SER A 16 -11.74 -6.02 -7.06
N ALA A 17 -11.01 -4.96 -7.44
CA ALA A 17 -10.39 -4.08 -6.46
C ALA A 17 -11.43 -3.13 -5.85
N TRP A 18 -11.31 -2.86 -4.56
CA TRP A 18 -12.17 -1.91 -3.86
C TRP A 18 -11.43 -0.62 -3.55
N ILE A 19 -12.05 0.50 -3.86
CA ILE A 19 -11.52 1.84 -3.59
C ILE A 19 -12.54 2.57 -2.74
N ALA A 20 -12.16 2.98 -1.54
CA ALA A 20 -13.03 3.73 -0.64
C ALA A 20 -13.55 5.03 -1.30
N PRO A 21 -14.78 5.47 -1.00
CA PRO A 21 -15.41 6.61 -1.67
C PRO A 21 -14.61 7.91 -1.64
N ASN A 22 -13.81 8.12 -0.59
CA ASN A 22 -12.98 9.31 -0.39
C ASN A 22 -11.48 9.08 -0.63
N ALA A 23 -11.08 7.89 -1.12
CA ALA A 23 -9.72 7.67 -1.59
C ALA A 23 -9.50 8.36 -2.94
N THR A 24 -8.29 8.86 -3.20
CA THR A 24 -7.97 9.65 -4.38
C THR A 24 -6.91 8.97 -5.23
N ILE A 25 -7.23 8.70 -6.50
CA ILE A 25 -6.34 8.01 -7.45
C ILE A 25 -6.11 8.92 -8.67
N ILE A 26 -4.85 9.25 -8.97
CA ILE A 26 -4.52 10.24 -10.01
C ILE A 26 -3.46 9.69 -10.97
N GLY A 27 -3.70 9.82 -12.29
CA GLY A 27 -2.69 9.64 -13.34
C GLY A 27 -2.35 8.19 -13.64
N ASP A 28 -1.05 7.88 -13.77
CA ASP A 28 -0.54 6.56 -14.17
C ASP A 28 -0.49 5.59 -12.99
N VAL A 29 -1.66 5.12 -12.58
CA VAL A 29 -1.82 4.16 -11.49
C VAL A 29 -2.46 2.88 -12.00
N GLU A 30 -1.89 1.73 -11.68
CA GLU A 30 -2.47 0.42 -11.92
C GLU A 30 -2.68 -0.32 -10.61
N ILE A 31 -3.90 -0.86 -10.41
CA ILE A 31 -4.27 -1.59 -9.19
C ILE A 31 -4.76 -2.98 -9.60
N GLY A 32 -4.07 -4.00 -9.12
CA GLY A 32 -4.35 -5.41 -9.39
C GLY A 32 -5.60 -5.95 -8.68
N SER A 33 -5.95 -7.20 -9.03
CA SER A 33 -7.15 -7.85 -8.53
C SER A 33 -7.14 -7.99 -7.00
N ASP A 34 -8.33 -7.86 -6.42
CA ASP A 34 -8.59 -8.06 -4.99
C ASP A 34 -7.79 -7.14 -4.06
N SER A 35 -7.20 -6.08 -4.63
CA SER A 35 -6.50 -5.06 -3.87
C SER A 35 -7.47 -3.99 -3.39
N SER A 36 -7.09 -3.28 -2.33
CA SER A 36 -7.94 -2.27 -1.72
C SER A 36 -7.19 -0.98 -1.37
N VAL A 37 -7.86 0.16 -1.52
CA VAL A 37 -7.40 1.46 -1.04
C VAL A 37 -8.46 2.00 -0.09
N PHE A 38 -8.11 2.07 1.20
CA PHE A 38 -9.01 2.48 2.26
C PHE A 38 -9.19 4.00 2.33
N TYR A 39 -9.95 4.45 3.32
CA TYR A 39 -10.42 5.82 3.43
C TYR A 39 -9.29 6.86 3.52
N GLY A 40 -9.40 7.93 2.76
CA GLY A 40 -8.38 8.98 2.71
C GLY A 40 -7.06 8.59 2.05
N GLY A 41 -6.95 7.37 1.52
CA GLY A 41 -5.76 6.93 0.78
C GLY A 41 -5.54 7.76 -0.49
N VAL A 42 -4.29 8.15 -0.78
CA VAL A 42 -3.93 8.94 -1.97
C VAL A 42 -2.84 8.23 -2.75
N LEU A 43 -3.14 7.87 -4.01
CA LEU A 43 -2.17 7.33 -4.97
C LEU A 43 -2.03 8.33 -6.12
N ARG A 44 -0.91 9.05 -6.17
CA ARG A 44 -0.69 10.10 -7.15
C ARG A 44 0.47 9.76 -8.11
N GLY A 45 0.12 9.16 -9.25
CA GLY A 45 1.02 8.81 -10.36
C GLY A 45 1.04 9.89 -11.43
N ASP A 46 1.31 11.13 -11.06
CA ASP A 46 1.30 12.29 -11.97
C ASP A 46 2.60 12.46 -12.75
N VAL A 47 3.75 12.15 -12.13
CA VAL A 47 5.08 12.29 -12.75
C VAL A 47 5.76 10.96 -13.07
N GLY A 48 5.28 9.86 -12.53
CA GLY A 48 5.77 8.51 -12.75
C GLY A 48 4.68 7.45 -12.49
N PRO A 49 4.96 6.17 -12.77
CA PRO A 49 3.98 5.10 -12.62
C PRO A 49 3.89 4.54 -11.20
N ILE A 50 2.67 4.25 -10.74
CA ILE A 50 2.40 3.46 -9.54
C ILE A 50 1.82 2.12 -9.98
N ARG A 51 2.36 1.02 -9.48
CA ARG A 51 1.94 -0.34 -9.80
C ARG A 51 1.67 -1.12 -8.53
N ILE A 52 0.41 -1.44 -8.30
CA ILE A 52 -0.05 -2.21 -7.15
C ILE A 52 -0.42 -3.61 -7.63
N GLY A 53 0.22 -4.62 -7.07
CA GLY A 53 -0.03 -6.02 -7.35
C GLY A 53 -1.42 -6.49 -6.91
N ARG A 54 -1.58 -7.78 -6.76
CA ARG A 54 -2.83 -8.41 -6.35
C ARG A 54 -2.91 -8.56 -4.82
N ARG A 55 -4.13 -8.50 -4.27
CA ARG A 55 -4.41 -8.69 -2.83
C ARG A 55 -3.58 -7.76 -1.92
N CYS A 56 -3.19 -6.61 -2.46
CA CYS A 56 -2.57 -5.55 -1.67
C CYS A 56 -3.64 -4.75 -0.92
N ASN A 57 -3.28 -4.23 0.25
CA ASN A 57 -4.14 -3.28 0.93
C ASN A 57 -3.36 -2.02 1.31
N ILE A 58 -3.88 -0.88 0.91
CA ILE A 58 -3.37 0.44 1.26
C ILE A 58 -4.36 1.03 2.28
N GLN A 59 -3.97 1.04 3.56
CA GLN A 59 -4.85 1.41 4.65
C GLN A 59 -5.04 2.92 4.78
N ASP A 60 -5.94 3.31 5.68
CA ASP A 60 -6.46 4.67 5.79
C ASP A 60 -5.35 5.73 5.88
N ASN A 61 -5.55 6.84 5.17
CA ASN A 61 -4.69 8.00 5.12
C ASN A 61 -3.25 7.73 4.66
N SER A 62 -2.99 6.59 4.02
CA SER A 62 -1.68 6.32 3.43
C SER A 62 -1.51 7.04 2.12
N VAL A 63 -0.28 7.47 1.83
CA VAL A 63 0.05 8.21 0.61
C VAL A 63 1.11 7.47 -0.18
N ILE A 64 0.86 7.28 -1.48
CA ILE A 64 1.84 6.76 -2.43
C ILE A 64 2.08 7.81 -3.51
N HIS A 65 3.33 8.21 -3.67
CA HIS A 65 3.74 9.14 -4.71
C HIS A 65 5.03 8.66 -5.38
N VAL A 66 5.43 9.30 -6.46
CA VAL A 66 6.58 8.93 -7.29
C VAL A 66 7.34 10.17 -7.77
N GLU A 67 8.62 9.97 -8.08
CA GLU A 67 9.43 10.92 -8.86
C GLU A 67 9.36 10.60 -10.36
N ARG A 68 9.97 11.46 -11.17
CA ARG A 68 10.11 11.18 -12.60
C ARG A 68 10.99 9.95 -12.83
N GLU A 69 10.53 9.12 -13.79
CA GLU A 69 11.27 7.98 -14.32
C GLU A 69 11.49 6.84 -13.30
N ALA A 70 10.91 6.94 -12.13
CA ALA A 70 11.01 5.89 -11.13
C ALA A 70 9.61 5.39 -10.73
N PRO A 71 9.35 4.08 -10.79
CA PRO A 71 8.07 3.53 -10.41
C PRO A 71 7.97 3.30 -8.91
N CYS A 72 6.81 3.54 -8.31
CA CYS A 72 6.49 2.90 -7.03
C CYS A 72 5.79 1.56 -7.31
N ILE A 73 6.38 0.47 -6.81
CA ILE A 73 5.90 -0.89 -7.07
C ILE A 73 5.60 -1.57 -5.74
N LEU A 74 4.39 -2.05 -5.59
CA LEU A 74 4.02 -3.03 -4.58
C LEU A 74 3.73 -4.36 -5.29
N GLU A 75 4.50 -5.39 -4.98
CA GLU A 75 4.23 -6.74 -5.47
C GLU A 75 2.97 -7.33 -4.83
N ASP A 76 2.64 -8.58 -5.10
CA ASP A 76 1.43 -9.21 -4.57
C ASP A 76 1.45 -9.35 -3.03
N ASP A 77 0.27 -9.34 -2.42
CA ASP A 77 0.07 -9.59 -0.98
C ASP A 77 0.77 -8.59 -0.04
N VAL A 78 1.02 -7.37 -0.50
CA VAL A 78 1.64 -6.32 0.32
C VAL A 78 0.58 -5.62 1.16
N THR A 79 0.87 -5.48 2.46
CA THR A 79 0.09 -4.64 3.38
C THR A 79 0.81 -3.31 3.63
N VAL A 80 0.11 -2.20 3.40
CA VAL A 80 0.55 -0.85 3.77
C VAL A 80 -0.35 -0.35 4.90
N GLY A 81 0.23 -0.25 6.10
CA GLY A 81 -0.47 0.17 7.32
C GLY A 81 -0.91 1.63 7.29
N HIS A 82 -1.87 1.97 8.13
CA HIS A 82 -2.47 3.31 8.21
C HIS A 82 -1.42 4.43 8.29
N MET A 83 -1.66 5.55 7.60
CA MET A 83 -0.82 6.75 7.60
C MET A 83 0.63 6.51 7.10
N ALA A 84 0.91 5.41 6.42
CA ALA A 84 2.22 5.19 5.84
C ALA A 84 2.44 6.10 4.62
N MET A 85 3.70 6.51 4.42
CA MET A 85 4.13 7.28 3.25
C MET A 85 5.12 6.46 2.44
N LEU A 86 4.78 6.18 1.19
CA LEU A 86 5.64 5.48 0.24
C LEU A 86 5.97 6.42 -0.93
N HIS A 87 7.24 6.66 -1.13
CA HIS A 87 7.70 7.54 -2.19
C HIS A 87 8.73 6.81 -3.05
N ASP A 88 8.32 6.47 -4.29
CA ASP A 88 9.23 5.89 -5.28
C ASP A 88 10.01 4.67 -4.75
N THR A 89 9.31 3.73 -4.19
CA THR A 89 9.88 2.55 -3.54
C THR A 89 9.40 1.25 -4.17
N HIS A 90 10.19 0.19 -4.07
CA HIS A 90 9.80 -1.16 -4.44
C HIS A 90 9.59 -2.00 -3.19
N VAL A 91 8.38 -2.53 -3.02
CA VAL A 91 8.03 -3.41 -1.89
C VAL A 91 7.74 -4.82 -2.41
N GLY A 92 8.60 -5.77 -2.03
CA GLY A 92 8.52 -7.17 -2.42
C GLY A 92 7.30 -7.88 -1.82
N ALA A 93 6.89 -8.95 -2.50
CA ALA A 93 5.67 -9.70 -2.21
C ALA A 93 5.58 -10.16 -0.75
N GLY A 94 4.35 -10.17 -0.22
CA GLY A 94 4.06 -10.64 1.13
C GLY A 94 4.75 -9.84 2.22
N SER A 95 5.10 -8.58 1.98
CA SER A 95 5.70 -7.69 2.97
C SER A 95 4.66 -6.85 3.69
N LEU A 96 4.99 -6.41 4.91
CA LEU A 96 4.17 -5.52 5.70
C LEU A 96 4.92 -4.22 6.01
N VAL A 97 4.37 -3.10 5.54
CA VAL A 97 4.79 -1.75 5.91
C VAL A 97 3.92 -1.30 7.09
N GLY A 98 4.55 -1.09 8.24
CA GLY A 98 3.85 -0.74 9.49
C GLY A 98 3.23 0.66 9.44
N MET A 99 2.27 0.90 10.34
CA MET A 99 1.57 2.18 10.47
C MET A 99 2.55 3.35 10.62
N SER A 100 2.29 4.45 9.92
CA SER A 100 3.11 5.68 9.93
C SER A 100 4.57 5.47 9.50
N ALA A 101 4.92 4.35 8.88
CA ALA A 101 6.26 4.18 8.31
C ALA A 101 6.42 5.06 7.07
N THR A 102 7.65 5.55 6.86
CA THR A 102 8.03 6.35 5.69
C THR A 102 9.10 5.62 4.91
N LEU A 103 8.84 5.35 3.63
CA LEU A 103 9.78 4.77 2.70
C LEU A 103 10.14 5.82 1.65
N LEU A 104 11.43 6.19 1.60
CA LEU A 104 11.92 7.24 0.69
C LEU A 104 12.38 6.67 -0.64
N SER A 105 12.59 7.58 -1.59
CA SER A 105 12.87 7.29 -3.00
C SER A 105 13.98 6.25 -3.20
N ARG A 106 13.79 5.39 -4.19
CA ARG A 106 14.71 4.34 -4.59
C ARG A 106 15.02 3.30 -3.50
N SER A 107 14.23 3.27 -2.43
CA SER A 107 14.35 2.20 -1.43
C SER A 107 13.74 0.89 -1.96
N THR A 108 14.33 -0.22 -1.56
CA THR A 108 13.87 -1.55 -1.92
C THR A 108 13.65 -2.39 -0.66
N ILE A 109 12.46 -2.96 -0.54
CA ILE A 109 12.08 -3.85 0.54
C ILE A 109 11.96 -5.27 -0.03
N GLY A 110 12.86 -6.15 0.39
CA GLY A 110 12.83 -7.56 -0.04
C GLY A 110 11.57 -8.27 0.45
N PRO A 111 11.11 -9.31 -0.27
CA PRO A 111 9.85 -10.00 0.00
C PRO A 111 9.77 -10.58 1.41
N GLY A 112 8.55 -10.64 1.94
CA GLY A 112 8.25 -11.19 3.25
C GLY A 112 8.85 -10.41 4.43
N SER A 113 9.16 -9.13 4.24
CA SER A 113 9.77 -8.27 5.26
C SER A 113 8.74 -7.47 6.05
N LEU A 114 9.12 -7.05 7.24
CA LEU A 114 8.37 -6.16 8.11
C LEU A 114 9.13 -4.85 8.31
N ILE A 115 8.56 -3.76 7.85
CA ILE A 115 8.96 -2.42 8.23
C ILE A 115 8.12 -2.04 9.46
N ALA A 116 8.76 -1.82 10.58
CA ALA A 116 8.07 -1.52 11.84
C ALA A 116 7.31 -0.18 11.76
N ALA A 117 6.26 -0.05 12.58
CA ALA A 117 5.50 1.19 12.67
C ALA A 117 6.41 2.39 13.02
N GLY A 118 6.18 3.53 12.35
CA GLY A 118 6.96 4.75 12.54
C GLY A 118 8.40 4.69 12.05
N ALA A 119 8.81 3.62 11.37
CA ALA A 119 10.17 3.52 10.83
C ALA A 119 10.37 4.42 9.60
N LEU A 120 11.58 4.96 9.44
CA LEU A 120 11.96 5.75 8.28
C LEU A 120 13.06 5.03 7.48
N VAL A 121 12.67 4.45 6.35
CA VAL A 121 13.60 3.84 5.40
C VAL A 121 14.16 4.94 4.51
N ARG A 122 15.50 5.10 4.56
CA ARG A 122 16.19 6.16 3.81
C ARG A 122 16.14 5.93 2.31
N GLU A 123 16.33 6.99 1.58
CA GLU A 123 16.54 6.96 0.14
C GLU A 123 17.65 5.98 -0.25
N GLY A 124 17.38 5.18 -1.29
CA GLY A 124 18.32 4.18 -1.82
C GLY A 124 18.62 3.01 -0.86
N ALA A 125 17.93 2.92 0.28
CA ALA A 125 18.19 1.82 1.22
C ALA A 125 17.63 0.49 0.68
N GLU A 126 18.39 -0.57 0.89
CA GLU A 126 18.00 -1.95 0.56
C GLU A 126 17.76 -2.74 1.83
N ILE A 127 16.53 -3.19 2.03
CA ILE A 127 16.16 -4.09 3.11
C ILE A 127 16.07 -5.51 2.53
N PRO A 128 16.90 -6.45 3.01
CA PRO A 128 16.89 -7.83 2.50
C PRO A 128 15.54 -8.52 2.74
N ALA A 129 15.28 -9.58 1.98
CA ALA A 129 14.10 -10.41 2.18
C ALA A 129 14.00 -10.94 3.63
N ARG A 130 12.77 -11.14 4.09
CA ARG A 130 12.48 -11.68 5.43
C ARG A 130 13.19 -10.93 6.55
N SER A 131 13.25 -9.61 6.47
CA SER A 131 13.89 -8.77 7.48
C SER A 131 12.86 -8.00 8.31
N LEU A 132 13.15 -7.86 9.60
CA LEU A 132 12.55 -6.82 10.44
C LEU A 132 13.46 -5.59 10.40
N ALA A 133 12.96 -4.50 9.82
CA ALA A 133 13.63 -3.19 9.85
C ALA A 133 12.85 -2.20 10.73
N ALA A 134 13.55 -1.47 11.58
CA ALA A 134 12.93 -0.55 12.55
C ALA A 134 13.83 0.64 12.88
N GLY A 135 13.21 1.75 13.26
CA GLY A 135 13.87 2.96 13.77
C GLY A 135 13.88 4.13 12.79
N VAL A 136 14.46 5.25 13.20
CA VAL A 136 14.65 6.49 12.44
C VAL A 136 16.13 6.91 12.57
N PRO A 137 16.94 6.66 11.54
CA PRO A 137 16.67 5.89 10.33
C PRO A 137 16.48 4.38 10.63
N ALA A 138 15.69 3.72 9.76
CA ALA A 138 15.45 2.28 9.86
C ALA A 138 16.71 1.48 9.57
N THR A 139 16.96 0.47 10.39
CA THR A 139 18.01 -0.52 10.17
C THR A 139 17.45 -1.92 10.37
N VAL A 140 18.02 -2.89 9.67
CA VAL A 140 17.69 -4.30 9.87
C VAL A 140 18.02 -4.69 11.32
N ARG A 141 17.03 -5.17 12.06
CA ARG A 141 17.17 -5.60 13.45
C ARG A 141 17.43 -7.09 13.56
N ARG A 142 16.81 -7.86 12.69
CA ARG A 142 16.98 -9.31 12.61
C ARG A 142 16.33 -9.87 11.35
N GLU A 143 16.68 -11.08 11.00
CA GLU A 143 15.91 -11.90 10.06
C GLU A 143 14.61 -12.39 10.74
N LEU A 144 13.54 -12.48 9.95
CA LEU A 144 12.29 -13.08 10.38
C LEU A 144 12.34 -14.60 10.17
N PHE A 145 11.79 -15.36 11.11
CA PHE A 145 11.56 -16.78 10.86
C PHE A 145 10.59 -16.98 9.73
N ALA A 146 10.67 -18.11 9.03
CA ALA A 146 9.83 -18.41 7.87
C ALA A 146 8.33 -18.26 8.18
N GLU A 147 7.91 -18.73 9.35
CA GLU A 147 6.51 -18.68 9.81
C GLU A 147 6.05 -17.24 10.07
N GLN A 148 6.94 -16.38 10.59
CA GLN A 148 6.63 -14.96 10.82
C GLN A 148 6.41 -14.23 9.49
N SER A 149 7.31 -14.45 8.53
CA SER A 149 7.20 -13.88 7.18
C SER A 149 5.96 -14.40 6.46
N ALA A 150 5.72 -15.71 6.47
CA ALA A 150 4.56 -16.33 5.85
C ALA A 150 3.22 -15.82 6.40
N ALA A 151 3.17 -15.37 7.66
CA ALA A 151 1.95 -14.87 8.30
C ALA A 151 1.44 -13.54 7.70
N PHE A 152 2.24 -12.82 6.92
CA PHE A 152 1.81 -11.58 6.28
C PHE A 152 0.85 -11.83 5.11
N ILE A 153 0.96 -12.97 4.41
CA ILE A 153 0.05 -13.32 3.32
C ILE A 153 -1.40 -13.53 3.82
N PRO A 154 -1.67 -14.38 4.82
CA PRO A 154 -3.02 -14.47 5.38
C PRO A 154 -3.46 -13.18 6.07
N HIS A 155 -2.52 -12.33 6.54
CA HIS A 155 -2.86 -10.98 7.00
C HIS A 155 -3.43 -10.14 5.85
N ALA A 156 -2.77 -10.10 4.69
CA ALA A 156 -3.27 -9.39 3.51
C ALA A 156 -4.62 -9.95 3.03
N ALA A 157 -4.81 -11.28 3.05
CA ALA A 157 -6.06 -11.91 2.68
C ALA A 157 -7.26 -11.46 3.54
N ARG A 158 -7.06 -11.22 4.85
CA ARG A 158 -8.13 -10.66 5.70
C ARG A 158 -8.62 -9.29 5.23
N TYR A 159 -7.74 -8.49 4.61
CA TYR A 159 -8.12 -7.20 4.05
C TYR A 159 -8.89 -7.31 2.75
N VAL A 160 -8.73 -8.39 2.00
CA VAL A 160 -9.61 -8.70 0.86
C VAL A 160 -11.04 -8.89 1.36
N ASP A 161 -11.23 -9.74 2.38
CA ASP A 161 -12.55 -9.98 2.98
C ASP A 161 -13.14 -8.70 3.59
N LEU A 162 -12.31 -7.91 4.29
CA LEU A 162 -12.75 -6.65 4.90
C LEU A 162 -13.19 -5.63 3.84
N ALA A 163 -12.45 -5.51 2.73
CA ALA A 163 -12.80 -4.62 1.63
C ALA A 163 -14.14 -5.00 0.99
N GLN A 164 -14.42 -6.30 0.84
CA GLN A 164 -15.72 -6.78 0.36
C GLN A 164 -16.86 -6.42 1.32
N GLN A 165 -16.63 -6.55 2.63
CA GLN A 165 -17.61 -6.14 3.65
C GLN A 165 -17.85 -4.64 3.63
N GLN A 166 -16.81 -3.81 3.50
CA GLN A 166 -16.95 -2.36 3.36
C GLN A 166 -17.75 -1.98 2.12
N SER A 167 -17.44 -2.59 0.98
CA SER A 167 -18.17 -2.38 -0.28
C SER A 167 -19.66 -2.71 -0.13
N ALA A 168 -20.01 -3.76 0.56
CA ALA A 168 -21.40 -4.13 0.82
C ALA A 168 -22.08 -3.15 1.80
N ALA A 169 -21.36 -2.65 2.80
CA ALA A 169 -21.89 -1.72 3.79
C ALA A 169 -22.19 -0.32 3.21
N GLU A 170 -21.45 0.12 2.18
CA GLU A 170 -21.71 1.39 1.47
C GLU A 170 -23.12 1.47 0.85
N LEU A 171 -23.75 0.32 0.62
CA LEU A 171 -25.10 0.23 0.04
C LEU A 171 -26.22 0.26 1.10
N ALA A 172 -25.89 0.32 2.40
CA ALA A 172 -26.82 0.11 3.51
C ALA A 172 -27.02 1.35 4.42
N LEU A 173 -26.80 2.56 3.93
CA LEU A 173 -26.77 3.80 4.74
C LEU A 173 -28.14 4.45 4.99
N ASP A 174 -29.18 3.71 5.36
CA ASP A 174 -30.48 4.33 5.59
C ASP A 174 -30.76 4.81 7.04
N ASP A 175 -29.93 4.43 8.05
CA ASP A 175 -30.20 4.79 9.46
C ASP A 175 -28.93 5.20 10.24
N VAL A 176 -28.35 6.36 9.93
CA VAL A 176 -27.12 6.84 10.60
C VAL A 176 -27.38 7.86 11.73
N TYR A 177 -28.60 8.35 11.87
CA TYR A 177 -28.93 9.42 12.81
C TYR A 177 -29.73 8.91 14.00
N PHE A 178 -29.31 9.26 15.21
CA PHE A 178 -30.07 9.07 16.44
C PHE A 178 -30.90 10.33 16.73
N ASP A 179 -32.12 10.13 17.24
CA ASP A 179 -32.96 11.21 17.79
C ASP A 179 -32.45 11.65 19.17
#